data_90737facefd02433c15b2276eecaca7b
#
_entry.id   90737facefd02433c15b2276eecaca7b
#
_cell.length_a   1.000
_cell.length_b   1.000
_cell.length_c   1.000
_cell.angle_alpha   90.00
_cell.angle_beta   90.00
_cell.angle_gamma   90.00
#
_symmetry.space_group_name_H-M   'P 1'
#
loop_
_entity.id
_entity.type
_entity.pdbx_description
1 polymer ?
#
loop_
_entity_poly.entity_id
_entity_poly.type
_entity_poly.pdbx_seq_one_letter_code
_entity_poly.pdbx_strand_id
1 'polypeptide(L)'
;RWPDDLVIAPVPGRSPQVGWSLALGGGYFLGSRDEDSDVAPSILGGFAWYAENGSYAYGLGGNLHLLDDDLRVKFGAGYMDVRYRYYGRGSDQNNLGIYLDILQEAPMYFGSASYRVWKKLYVGLGYTTGSVDTRPKVVFDPPPFGPFESVLSLDIGAITIPIVVDTRDHEQFPRDGWFVDGRMMLYRKDVGSDFDAETYMINLNRYIPMRENDVLALRGYFRTTGGNAPFFILSTFGGGSDLRGYPSGRYRDKSMYALQGEYRWAVNDKWIFTGFAGFGEVAPDFGSFGGDYLPAAGVGARFVVSQKHRVALSFDIAQGKDGTEYYFGVGEAF
;
A
#
# COMPACT_ATOMS: atom_id res chain seq x y z
N ARG A 1 -14.42 -0.23 -30.53
CA ARG A 1 -13.07 0.24 -30.20
C ARG A 1 -13.11 0.72 -28.77
N TRP A 2 -12.25 0.22 -27.90
CA TRP A 2 -12.13 0.70 -26.53
C TRP A 2 -11.58 2.14 -26.55
N PRO A 3 -12.04 3.03 -25.64
CA PRO A 3 -11.47 4.36 -25.54
C PRO A 3 -9.97 4.26 -25.24
N ASP A 4 -9.15 5.05 -25.91
CA ASP A 4 -7.69 5.05 -25.74
C ASP A 4 -7.26 5.49 -24.34
N ASP A 5 -8.15 6.15 -23.60
CA ASP A 5 -7.92 6.64 -22.23
C ASP A 5 -8.42 5.67 -21.14
N LEU A 6 -8.95 4.50 -21.51
CA LEU A 6 -9.36 3.44 -20.58
C LEU A 6 -8.31 2.33 -20.55
N VAL A 7 -7.75 2.07 -19.39
CA VAL A 7 -6.84 0.95 -19.14
C VAL A 7 -7.51 -0.02 -18.19
N ILE A 8 -7.58 -1.30 -18.57
CA ILE A 8 -8.08 -2.39 -17.72
C ILE A 8 -7.03 -3.49 -17.72
N ALA A 9 -6.67 -3.98 -16.53
CA ALA A 9 -5.68 -5.03 -16.38
C ALA A 9 -6.13 -6.10 -15.36
N PRO A 10 -6.11 -7.38 -15.74
CA PRO A 10 -6.19 -8.46 -14.78
C PRO A 10 -4.82 -8.64 -14.11
N VAL A 11 -4.83 -8.76 -12.80
CA VAL A 11 -3.62 -8.95 -11.98
C VAL A 11 -3.79 -10.23 -11.18
N PRO A 12 -3.17 -11.34 -11.60
CA PRO A 12 -3.11 -12.55 -10.80
C PRO A 12 -2.24 -12.31 -9.57
N GLY A 13 -2.50 -13.02 -8.49
CA GLY A 13 -1.73 -12.94 -7.25
C GLY A 13 -1.64 -14.29 -6.57
N ARG A 14 -0.66 -14.42 -5.69
CA ARG A 14 -0.54 -15.56 -4.78
C ARG A 14 0.15 -15.13 -3.50
N SER A 15 -0.43 -15.49 -2.37
CA SER A 15 0.23 -15.31 -1.07
C SER A 15 -0.06 -16.50 -0.15
N PRO A 16 0.80 -16.76 0.84
CA PRO A 16 0.55 -17.81 1.83
C PRO A 16 -0.71 -17.60 2.67
N GLN A 17 -1.20 -16.38 2.75
CA GLN A 17 -2.36 -16.04 3.57
C GLN A 17 -3.69 -16.28 2.87
N VAL A 18 -3.77 -15.98 1.59
CA VAL A 18 -5.05 -16.01 0.84
C VAL A 18 -5.07 -17.04 -0.30
N GLY A 19 -3.94 -17.69 -0.59
CA GLY A 19 -3.80 -18.58 -1.74
C GLY A 19 -3.68 -17.84 -3.05
N TRP A 20 -4.18 -18.41 -4.15
CA TRP A 20 -4.28 -17.74 -5.44
C TRP A 20 -5.35 -16.66 -5.41
N SER A 21 -5.13 -15.59 -6.14
CA SER A 21 -6.09 -14.49 -6.24
C SER A 21 -6.06 -13.87 -7.64
N LEU A 22 -7.14 -13.17 -7.97
CA LEU A 22 -7.25 -12.38 -9.19
C LEU A 22 -7.83 -11.02 -8.84
N ALA A 23 -7.14 -9.96 -9.21
CA ALA A 23 -7.68 -8.61 -9.22
C ALA A 23 -7.98 -8.18 -10.66
N LEU A 24 -9.08 -7.50 -10.86
CA LEU A 24 -9.38 -6.74 -12.07
C LEU A 24 -9.37 -5.26 -11.70
N GLY A 25 -8.39 -4.53 -12.19
CA GLY A 25 -8.26 -3.09 -12.00
C GLY A 25 -8.49 -2.33 -13.29
N GLY A 26 -9.06 -1.13 -13.19
CA GLY A 26 -9.23 -0.26 -14.34
C GLY A 26 -9.17 1.21 -13.96
N GLY A 27 -8.66 2.03 -14.89
CA GLY A 27 -8.57 3.48 -14.73
C GLY A 27 -8.90 4.19 -16.04
N TYR A 28 -9.70 5.23 -15.92
CA TYR A 28 -10.02 6.15 -17.00
C TYR A 28 -9.26 7.47 -16.78
N PHE A 29 -8.41 7.83 -17.72
CA PHE A 29 -7.60 9.03 -17.69
C PHE A 29 -8.42 10.21 -18.23
N LEU A 30 -8.63 11.22 -17.40
CA LEU A 30 -9.36 12.44 -17.74
C LEU A 30 -8.40 13.52 -18.21
N GLY A 31 -8.69 14.09 -19.38
CA GLY A 31 -7.86 15.09 -20.04
C GLY A 31 -6.84 14.45 -20.99
N SER A 32 -6.74 15.01 -22.19
CA SER A 32 -5.66 14.65 -23.10
C SER A 32 -4.35 15.12 -22.47
N ARG A 33 -3.39 14.23 -22.35
CA ARG A 33 -2.03 14.61 -22.11
C ARG A 33 -1.54 15.30 -23.40
N ASP A 34 -1.56 16.62 -23.43
CA ASP A 34 -0.68 17.32 -24.32
C ASP A 34 0.73 16.91 -23.95
N GLU A 35 1.51 16.43 -24.90
CA GLU A 35 2.89 15.96 -24.65
C GLU A 35 3.77 17.02 -23.97
N ASP A 36 3.37 18.28 -24.06
CA ASP A 36 4.01 19.46 -23.45
C ASP A 36 3.43 19.85 -22.07
N SER A 37 2.44 19.12 -21.52
CA SER A 37 1.86 19.45 -20.22
C SER A 37 2.63 18.82 -19.07
N ASP A 38 3.16 19.65 -18.15
CA ASP A 38 3.78 19.22 -16.88
C ASP A 38 2.75 18.67 -15.85
N VAL A 39 1.44 18.73 -16.18
CA VAL A 39 0.36 18.31 -15.27
C VAL A 39 0.01 16.85 -15.53
N ALA A 40 0.05 16.03 -14.49
CA ALA A 40 -0.39 14.64 -14.59
C ALA A 40 -1.90 14.56 -14.89
N PRO A 41 -2.35 13.60 -15.71
CA PRO A 41 -3.78 13.42 -16.01
C PRO A 41 -4.54 13.02 -14.73
N SER A 42 -5.76 13.54 -14.58
CA SER A 42 -6.67 13.06 -13.56
C SER A 42 -7.12 11.63 -13.88
N ILE A 43 -7.32 10.80 -12.85
CA ILE A 43 -7.68 9.39 -13.01
C ILE A 43 -8.92 9.09 -12.18
N LEU A 44 -9.91 8.46 -12.80
CA LEU A 44 -11.00 7.76 -12.11
C LEU A 44 -10.81 6.26 -12.31
N GLY A 45 -10.91 5.49 -11.24
CA GLY A 45 -10.65 4.07 -11.34
C GLY A 45 -11.42 3.22 -10.35
N GLY A 46 -11.31 1.92 -10.53
CA GLY A 46 -11.90 0.94 -9.64
C GLY A 46 -11.19 -0.40 -9.75
N PHE A 47 -11.45 -1.24 -8.76
CA PHE A 47 -10.93 -2.60 -8.74
C PHE A 47 -11.94 -3.56 -8.11
N ALA A 48 -11.82 -4.83 -8.48
CA ALA A 48 -12.42 -5.97 -7.79
C ALA A 48 -11.36 -7.04 -7.63
N TRP A 49 -11.27 -7.64 -6.46
CA TRP A 49 -10.30 -8.67 -6.11
C TRP A 49 -11.00 -9.85 -5.43
N TYR A 50 -10.60 -11.07 -5.78
CA TYR A 50 -11.09 -12.30 -5.20
C TYR A 50 -9.95 -13.29 -4.99
N ALA A 51 -9.96 -14.01 -3.86
CA ALA A 51 -8.93 -14.97 -3.48
C ALA A 51 -9.50 -16.38 -3.19
N GLU A 52 -8.62 -17.38 -3.31
CA GLU A 52 -8.94 -18.81 -3.14
C GLU A 52 -9.56 -19.13 -1.77
N ASN A 53 -9.13 -18.45 -0.71
CA ASN A 53 -9.66 -18.63 0.65
C ASN A 53 -11.05 -17.98 0.84
N GLY A 54 -11.64 -17.44 -0.22
CA GLY A 54 -12.94 -16.77 -0.22
C GLY A 54 -12.87 -15.30 0.22
N SER A 55 -11.69 -14.71 0.39
CA SER A 55 -11.54 -13.26 0.60
C SER A 55 -11.87 -12.49 -0.68
N TYR A 56 -12.48 -11.32 -0.53
CA TYR A 56 -12.75 -10.42 -1.65
C TYR A 56 -12.71 -8.95 -1.22
N ALA A 57 -12.44 -8.09 -2.18
CA ALA A 57 -12.51 -6.65 -1.99
C ALA A 57 -12.89 -5.97 -3.31
N TYR A 58 -13.55 -4.83 -3.22
CA TYR A 58 -13.82 -3.98 -4.36
C TYR A 58 -13.87 -2.51 -3.95
N GLY A 59 -13.62 -1.63 -4.90
CA GLY A 59 -13.67 -0.20 -4.63
C GLY A 59 -13.58 0.62 -5.89
N LEU A 60 -13.92 1.90 -5.73
CA LEU A 60 -13.79 2.92 -6.75
C LEU A 60 -13.23 4.22 -6.12
N GLY A 61 -12.61 5.05 -6.94
CA GLY A 61 -12.08 6.31 -6.46
C GLY A 61 -11.46 7.13 -7.58
N GLY A 62 -10.82 8.22 -7.20
CA GLY A 62 -10.17 9.12 -8.13
C GLY A 62 -9.01 9.89 -7.51
N ASN A 63 -8.13 10.30 -8.40
CA ASN A 63 -7.06 11.28 -8.15
C ASN A 63 -7.20 12.38 -9.20
N LEU A 64 -7.67 13.54 -8.78
CA LEU A 64 -7.94 14.66 -9.67
C LEU A 64 -6.85 15.73 -9.49
N HIS A 65 -6.30 16.18 -10.61
CA HIS A 65 -5.38 17.30 -10.72
C HIS A 65 -6.16 18.48 -11.30
N LEU A 66 -6.41 19.48 -10.49
CA LEU A 66 -7.27 20.63 -10.79
C LEU A 66 -6.47 21.93 -10.70
N LEU A 67 -6.94 23.01 -11.36
CA LEU A 67 -6.34 24.34 -11.29
C LEU A 67 -4.84 24.31 -11.67
N ASP A 68 -4.51 23.72 -12.81
CA ASP A 68 -3.12 23.56 -13.25
C ASP A 68 -2.22 22.86 -12.21
N ASP A 69 -2.78 21.81 -11.58
CA ASP A 69 -2.18 21.03 -10.50
C ASP A 69 -1.98 21.80 -9.17
N ASP A 70 -2.60 22.98 -9.00
CA ASP A 70 -2.58 23.66 -7.71
C ASP A 70 -3.43 22.96 -6.67
N LEU A 71 -4.48 22.26 -7.09
CA LEU A 71 -5.38 21.50 -6.23
C LEU A 71 -5.42 20.03 -6.63
N ARG A 72 -5.07 19.16 -5.70
CA ARG A 72 -5.16 17.71 -5.84
C ARG A 72 -6.27 17.17 -4.94
N VAL A 73 -7.22 16.45 -5.52
CA VAL A 73 -8.33 15.83 -4.79
C VAL A 73 -8.24 14.33 -4.94
N LYS A 74 -8.19 13.61 -3.80
CA LYS A 74 -8.24 12.14 -3.75
C LYS A 74 -9.47 11.70 -3.00
N PHE A 75 -10.20 10.74 -3.54
CA PHE A 75 -11.36 10.16 -2.89
C PHE A 75 -11.54 8.70 -3.26
N GLY A 76 -12.24 7.96 -2.43
CA GLY A 76 -12.56 6.58 -2.70
C GLY A 76 -13.57 6.00 -1.73
N ALA A 77 -14.20 4.93 -2.21
CA ALA A 77 -15.11 4.09 -1.45
C ALA A 77 -14.80 2.62 -1.78
N GLY A 78 -14.83 1.76 -0.78
CA GLY A 78 -14.57 0.35 -0.97
C GLY A 78 -15.12 -0.51 0.15
N TYR A 79 -15.13 -1.80 -0.12
CA TYR A 79 -15.51 -2.83 0.83
C TYR A 79 -14.52 -3.99 0.73
N MET A 80 -14.20 -4.58 1.87
CA MET A 80 -13.41 -5.81 1.94
C MET A 80 -14.01 -6.82 2.92
N ASP A 81 -13.91 -8.09 2.56
CA ASP A 81 -14.11 -9.28 3.39
C ASP A 81 -12.85 -10.11 3.26
N VAL A 82 -11.96 -10.06 4.24
CA VAL A 82 -10.63 -10.66 4.16
C VAL A 82 -10.39 -11.62 5.31
N ARG A 83 -9.97 -12.84 4.96
CA ARG A 83 -9.56 -13.88 5.89
C ARG A 83 -8.04 -13.96 5.90
N TYR A 84 -7.46 -13.78 7.08
CA TYR A 84 -6.00 -13.82 7.23
C TYR A 84 -5.58 -14.33 8.61
N ARG A 85 -4.32 -14.69 8.72
CA ARG A 85 -3.71 -15.12 9.97
C ARG A 85 -3.12 -13.93 10.72
N TYR A 86 -3.53 -13.77 11.95
CA TYR A 86 -2.97 -12.80 12.88
C TYR A 86 -1.99 -13.48 13.81
N TYR A 87 -0.73 -13.08 13.75
CA TYR A 87 0.38 -13.69 14.49
C TYR A 87 0.71 -12.99 15.82
N GLY A 88 -0.09 -12.01 16.22
CA GLY A 88 0.17 -11.22 17.42
C GLY A 88 0.96 -9.93 17.11
N ARG A 89 1.55 -9.38 18.15
CA ARG A 89 2.31 -8.12 18.11
C ARG A 89 3.76 -8.37 18.48
N GLY A 90 4.71 -7.68 17.80
CA GLY A 90 6.15 -7.81 17.98
C GLY A 90 6.78 -8.86 17.05
N SER A 91 8.10 -8.87 17.01
CA SER A 91 8.88 -9.84 16.22
C SER A 91 8.97 -11.21 16.89
N ASP A 92 9.06 -11.26 18.21
CA ASP A 92 9.29 -12.49 18.98
C ASP A 92 8.10 -13.46 18.98
N GLN A 93 6.87 -12.93 19.04
CA GLN A 93 5.65 -13.76 19.05
C GLN A 93 5.44 -14.49 17.73
N ASN A 94 5.94 -13.95 16.63
CA ASN A 94 5.87 -14.57 15.31
C ASN A 94 6.73 -15.85 15.20
N ASN A 95 7.74 -16.00 16.05
CA ASN A 95 8.60 -17.18 16.05
C ASN A 95 7.94 -18.42 16.70
N LEU A 96 6.85 -18.24 17.45
CA LEU A 96 6.14 -19.34 18.11
C LEU A 96 5.22 -20.13 17.17
N GLY A 97 4.97 -19.64 15.95
CA GLY A 97 4.09 -20.31 14.99
C GLY A 97 2.60 -20.30 15.37
N ILE A 98 2.23 -19.61 16.45
CA ILE A 98 0.84 -19.48 16.90
C ILE A 98 0.18 -18.34 16.16
N TYR A 99 -1.02 -18.57 15.64
CA TYR A 99 -1.82 -17.55 14.96
C TYR A 99 -3.32 -17.72 15.25
N LEU A 100 -4.06 -16.65 15.04
CA LEU A 100 -5.52 -16.67 15.02
C LEU A 100 -5.98 -16.46 13.57
N ASP A 101 -6.89 -17.29 13.11
CA ASP A 101 -7.59 -17.01 11.85
C ASP A 101 -8.63 -15.91 12.13
N ILE A 102 -8.55 -14.82 11.37
CA ILE A 102 -9.42 -13.67 11.48
C ILE A 102 -10.19 -13.48 10.19
N LEU A 103 -11.50 -13.27 10.30
CA LEU A 103 -12.34 -12.67 9.26
C LEU A 103 -12.52 -11.20 9.60
N GLN A 104 -12.21 -10.33 8.64
CA GLN A 104 -12.37 -8.89 8.79
C GLN A 104 -13.20 -8.32 7.64
N GLU A 105 -14.30 -7.65 7.98
CA GLU A 105 -15.18 -6.95 7.05
C GLU A 105 -15.06 -5.46 7.29
N ALA A 106 -14.86 -4.68 6.24
CA ALA A 106 -14.69 -3.23 6.39
C ALA A 106 -15.19 -2.46 5.16
N PRO A 107 -16.34 -1.79 5.25
CA PRO A 107 -16.68 -0.66 4.39
C PRO A 107 -15.83 0.55 4.76
N MET A 108 -15.19 1.19 3.76
CA MET A 108 -14.32 2.34 3.99
C MET A 108 -14.59 3.43 2.96
N TYR A 109 -14.57 4.68 3.41
CA TYR A 109 -14.75 5.88 2.59
C TYR A 109 -13.67 6.89 2.97
N PHE A 110 -13.09 7.53 1.99
CA PHE A 110 -12.13 8.59 2.25
C PHE A 110 -12.22 9.71 1.21
N GLY A 111 -11.86 10.90 1.63
CA GLY A 111 -11.68 12.05 0.76
C GLY A 111 -10.62 12.98 1.32
N SER A 112 -9.81 13.58 0.45
CA SER A 112 -8.81 14.58 0.83
C SER A 112 -8.61 15.59 -0.28
N ALA A 113 -8.33 16.83 0.10
CA ALA A 113 -7.94 17.90 -0.81
C ALA A 113 -6.61 18.48 -0.34
N SER A 114 -5.66 18.63 -1.25
CA SER A 114 -4.33 19.19 -0.99
C SER A 114 -4.06 20.34 -1.94
N TYR A 115 -3.63 21.46 -1.41
CA TYR A 115 -3.32 22.65 -2.17
C TYR A 115 -1.82 22.89 -2.23
N ARG A 116 -1.32 23.34 -3.39
CA ARG A 116 0.09 23.69 -3.60
C ARG A 116 0.42 24.97 -2.86
N VAL A 117 1.16 24.86 -1.76
CA VAL A 117 1.53 26.00 -0.91
C VAL A 117 2.87 26.62 -1.29
N TRP A 118 3.74 25.84 -1.93
CA TRP A 118 5.04 26.32 -2.42
C TRP A 118 5.65 25.36 -3.44
N LYS A 119 6.03 25.84 -4.63
CA LYS A 119 6.64 25.04 -5.71
C LYS A 119 5.92 23.70 -5.93
N LYS A 120 6.52 22.60 -5.49
CA LYS A 120 6.00 21.22 -5.59
C LYS A 120 5.59 20.66 -4.21
N LEU A 121 5.38 21.54 -3.20
CA LEU A 121 4.89 21.18 -1.87
C LEU A 121 3.37 21.38 -1.80
N TYR A 122 2.67 20.30 -1.44
CA TYR A 122 1.23 20.28 -1.23
C TYR A 122 0.93 19.98 0.23
N VAL A 123 -0.02 20.70 0.79
CA VAL A 123 -0.55 20.46 2.15
C VAL A 123 -2.07 20.36 2.05
N GLY A 124 -2.65 19.43 2.77
CA GLY A 124 -4.07 19.16 2.63
C GLY A 124 -4.76 18.76 3.90
N LEU A 125 -6.05 18.52 3.74
CA LEU A 125 -6.93 17.99 4.76
C LEU A 125 -7.79 16.89 4.13
N GLY A 126 -8.04 15.83 4.88
CA GLY A 126 -8.90 14.74 4.47
C GLY A 126 -9.66 14.14 5.64
N TYR A 127 -10.61 13.31 5.29
CA TYR A 127 -11.39 12.54 6.25
C TYR A 127 -11.55 11.11 5.74
N THR A 128 -11.40 10.16 6.67
CA THR A 128 -11.63 8.73 6.42
C THR A 128 -12.68 8.25 7.41
N THR A 129 -13.66 7.49 6.93
CA THR A 129 -14.68 6.88 7.77
C THR A 129 -15.03 5.49 7.31
N GLY A 130 -15.57 4.68 8.19
CA GLY A 130 -15.98 3.31 7.95
C GLY A 130 -16.18 2.56 9.24
N SER A 131 -16.33 1.25 9.12
CA SER A 131 -16.36 0.34 10.26
C SER A 131 -15.48 -0.87 10.00
N VAL A 132 -15.02 -1.52 11.04
CA VAL A 132 -14.23 -2.75 10.96
C VAL A 132 -14.84 -3.78 11.88
N ASP A 133 -15.45 -4.80 11.28
CA ASP A 133 -15.95 -5.97 11.96
C ASP A 133 -14.88 -7.06 11.94
N THR A 134 -14.45 -7.47 13.13
CA THR A 134 -13.43 -8.51 13.29
C THR A 134 -14.02 -9.72 13.99
N ARG A 135 -13.92 -10.89 13.37
CA ARG A 135 -14.39 -12.17 13.89
C ARG A 135 -13.21 -13.14 13.98
N PRO A 136 -12.66 -13.38 15.18
CA PRO A 136 -11.66 -14.42 15.35
C PRO A 136 -12.31 -15.79 15.23
N LYS A 137 -11.74 -16.66 14.42
CA LYS A 137 -12.13 -18.07 14.34
C LYS A 137 -11.20 -18.88 15.22
N VAL A 138 -11.64 -19.21 16.44
CA VAL A 138 -10.92 -20.12 17.32
C VAL A 138 -11.38 -21.54 17.04
N VAL A 139 -10.51 -22.38 16.51
CA VAL A 139 -10.77 -23.80 16.31
C VAL A 139 -10.07 -24.56 17.42
N PHE A 140 -10.82 -25.00 18.41
CA PHE A 140 -10.37 -26.03 19.35
C PHE A 140 -10.89 -27.40 18.89
N ASP A 141 -10.03 -28.40 18.74
CA ASP A 141 -10.42 -29.76 18.40
C ASP A 141 -9.93 -30.73 19.49
N PRO A 142 -10.83 -31.34 20.29
CA PRO A 142 -12.26 -31.09 20.43
C PRO A 142 -12.56 -29.79 21.21
N PRO A 143 -13.66 -29.09 20.88
CA PRO A 143 -13.98 -27.84 21.55
C PRO A 143 -14.39 -28.09 23.01
N PRO A 144 -13.64 -27.60 24.00
CA PRO A 144 -14.06 -27.71 25.43
C PRO A 144 -15.22 -26.76 25.73
N PHE A 145 -15.43 -25.77 24.86
CA PHE A 145 -16.54 -24.83 24.90
C PHE A 145 -17.05 -24.64 23.47
N GLY A 146 -18.34 -24.37 23.28
CA GLY A 146 -18.92 -24.12 21.95
C GLY A 146 -18.20 -23.00 21.18
N PRO A 147 -18.53 -22.79 19.89
CA PRO A 147 -17.82 -21.81 19.07
C PRO A 147 -17.84 -20.43 19.75
N PHE A 148 -16.65 -19.92 20.04
CA PHE A 148 -16.48 -18.60 20.63
C PHE A 148 -16.53 -17.58 19.48
N GLU A 149 -17.73 -17.11 19.14
CA GLU A 149 -17.93 -16.03 18.17
C GLU A 149 -18.05 -14.70 18.91
N SER A 150 -16.94 -14.04 19.15
CA SER A 150 -16.98 -12.64 19.56
C SER A 150 -16.76 -11.77 18.32
N VAL A 151 -17.73 -10.92 17.97
CA VAL A 151 -17.55 -9.89 16.96
C VAL A 151 -17.03 -8.64 17.67
N LEU A 152 -15.88 -8.14 17.23
CA LEU A 152 -15.40 -6.81 17.59
C LEU A 152 -15.73 -5.87 16.44
N SER A 153 -16.73 -5.03 16.62
CA SER A 153 -17.10 -3.98 15.68
C SER A 153 -16.60 -2.64 16.19
N LEU A 154 -15.84 -1.92 15.38
CA LEU A 154 -15.31 -0.61 15.71
C LEU A 154 -15.51 0.36 14.55
N ASP A 155 -16.10 1.51 14.84
CA ASP A 155 -16.20 2.60 13.88
C ASP A 155 -14.87 3.35 13.76
N ILE A 156 -14.57 3.78 12.55
CA ILE A 156 -13.40 4.57 12.20
C ILE A 156 -13.86 5.96 11.75
N GLY A 157 -13.37 6.99 12.43
CA GLY A 157 -13.43 8.37 12.00
C GLY A 157 -12.04 8.98 12.18
N ALA A 158 -11.40 9.41 11.09
CA ALA A 158 -10.04 9.95 11.13
C ALA A 158 -9.88 11.20 10.29
N ILE A 159 -9.33 12.25 10.87
CA ILE A 159 -8.84 13.42 10.14
C ILE A 159 -7.46 13.07 9.61
N THR A 160 -7.23 13.30 8.31
CA THR A 160 -5.95 13.08 7.64
C THR A 160 -5.34 14.40 7.22
N ILE A 161 -4.06 14.61 7.54
CA ILE A 161 -3.28 15.77 7.11
C ILE A 161 -2.15 15.26 6.21
N PRO A 162 -2.33 15.28 4.87
CA PRO A 162 -1.28 14.94 3.92
C PRO A 162 -0.33 16.12 3.70
N ILE A 163 0.97 15.83 3.61
CA ILE A 163 2.05 16.76 3.24
C ILE A 163 2.86 16.05 2.16
N VAL A 164 2.80 16.55 0.92
CA VAL A 164 3.39 15.88 -0.23
C VAL A 164 4.37 16.79 -0.94
N VAL A 165 5.59 16.31 -1.19
CA VAL A 165 6.54 16.92 -2.11
C VAL A 165 6.71 15.98 -3.30
N ASP A 166 6.41 16.46 -4.50
CA ASP A 166 6.48 15.66 -5.72
C ASP A 166 7.23 16.41 -6.82
N THR A 167 8.51 16.06 -6.98
CA THR A 167 9.38 16.60 -8.00
C THR A 167 9.74 15.57 -9.07
N ARG A 168 8.99 14.47 -9.14
CA ARG A 168 9.19 13.43 -10.15
C ARG A 168 8.93 13.98 -11.54
N ASP A 169 9.71 13.50 -12.49
CA ASP A 169 9.49 13.74 -13.93
C ASP A 169 8.22 13.04 -14.42
N HIS A 170 7.80 11.94 -13.78
CA HIS A 170 6.59 11.19 -14.10
C HIS A 170 6.03 10.46 -12.88
N GLU A 171 4.70 10.50 -12.68
CA GLU A 171 4.09 9.89 -11.49
C GLU A 171 4.16 8.36 -11.46
N GLN A 172 3.93 7.70 -12.60
CA GLN A 172 3.84 6.23 -12.67
C GLN A 172 5.16 5.55 -13.03
N PHE A 173 6.05 6.23 -13.77
CA PHE A 173 7.36 5.74 -14.19
C PHE A 173 8.42 6.80 -13.95
N PRO A 174 8.70 7.13 -12.69
CA PRO A 174 9.69 8.14 -12.37
C PRO A 174 11.10 7.67 -12.71
N ARG A 175 11.85 8.56 -13.34
CA ARG A 175 13.26 8.36 -13.67
C ARG A 175 14.16 9.30 -12.86
N ASP A 176 13.65 10.48 -12.53
CA ASP A 176 14.33 11.46 -11.71
C ASP A 176 13.37 12.15 -10.73
N GLY A 177 13.92 12.69 -9.67
CA GLY A 177 13.18 13.49 -8.71
C GLY A 177 12.96 12.81 -7.36
N TRP A 178 12.17 13.46 -6.54
CA TRP A 178 11.78 13.05 -5.21
C TRP A 178 10.26 12.92 -5.12
N PHE A 179 9.83 11.92 -4.38
CA PHE A 179 8.46 11.82 -3.91
C PHE A 179 8.47 11.60 -2.40
N VAL A 180 7.95 12.58 -1.67
CA VAL A 180 7.80 12.51 -0.21
C VAL A 180 6.32 12.61 0.10
N ASP A 181 5.76 11.59 0.73
CA ASP A 181 4.36 11.56 1.17
C ASP A 181 4.34 11.35 2.69
N GLY A 182 4.18 12.45 3.41
CA GLY A 182 3.95 12.46 4.85
C GLY A 182 2.45 12.50 5.14
N ARG A 183 2.00 11.69 6.09
CA ARG A 183 0.59 11.69 6.55
C ARG A 183 0.51 11.60 8.06
N MET A 184 -0.34 12.43 8.62
CA MET A 184 -0.80 12.33 10.00
C MET A 184 -2.29 11.98 9.95
N MET A 185 -2.68 10.90 10.65
CA MET A 185 -4.07 10.49 10.78
C MET A 185 -4.46 10.53 12.26
N LEU A 186 -5.47 11.31 12.57
CA LEU A 186 -5.99 11.52 13.91
C LEU A 186 -7.35 10.84 14.05
N TYR A 187 -7.36 9.69 14.69
CA TYR A 187 -8.58 8.99 15.06
C TYR A 187 -9.09 9.58 16.35
N ARG A 188 -10.33 10.08 16.37
CA ARG A 188 -10.94 10.73 17.53
C ARG A 188 -12.41 10.35 17.64
N LYS A 189 -12.87 10.17 18.87
CA LYS A 189 -14.28 9.87 19.16
C LYS A 189 -15.20 11.00 18.69
N ASP A 190 -14.75 12.24 18.81
CA ASP A 190 -15.51 13.43 18.39
C ASP A 190 -15.72 13.51 16.87
N VAL A 191 -14.98 12.73 16.08
CA VAL A 191 -15.15 12.68 14.62
C VAL A 191 -15.58 11.29 14.12
N GLY A 192 -16.20 10.49 14.99
CA GLY A 192 -16.86 9.24 14.63
C GLY A 192 -15.97 7.99 14.71
N SER A 193 -14.91 8.03 15.51
CA SER A 193 -14.13 6.83 15.84
C SER A 193 -14.53 6.27 17.21
N ASP A 194 -14.49 4.96 17.40
CA ASP A 194 -14.69 4.34 18.72
C ASP A 194 -13.48 4.42 19.64
N PHE A 195 -12.35 4.87 19.11
CA PHE A 195 -11.06 4.95 19.83
C PHE A 195 -10.31 6.24 19.50
N ASP A 196 -9.43 6.63 20.41
CA ASP A 196 -8.49 7.73 20.23
C ASP A 196 -7.09 7.19 19.94
N ALA A 197 -6.59 7.46 18.76
CA ALA A 197 -5.27 7.06 18.29
C ALA A 197 -4.72 8.06 17.28
N GLU A 198 -3.44 7.98 17.01
CA GLU A 198 -2.78 8.71 15.92
C GLU A 198 -1.82 7.80 15.16
N THR A 199 -1.74 8.02 13.85
CA THR A 199 -0.76 7.38 12.99
C THR A 199 0.04 8.44 12.24
N TYR A 200 1.34 8.31 12.27
CA TYR A 200 2.28 9.12 11.50
C TYR A 200 2.97 8.22 10.49
N MET A 201 3.03 8.65 9.25
CA MET A 201 3.64 7.92 8.15
C MET A 201 4.49 8.85 7.30
N ILE A 202 5.65 8.38 6.89
CA ILE A 202 6.50 9.06 5.90
C ILE A 202 6.96 8.02 4.89
N ASN A 203 6.66 8.28 3.62
CA ASN A 203 7.17 7.56 2.47
C ASN A 203 8.10 8.49 1.71
N LEU A 204 9.38 8.12 1.61
CA LEU A 204 10.42 8.91 0.99
C LEU A 204 11.00 8.12 -0.17
N ASN A 205 10.82 8.59 -1.40
CA ASN A 205 11.37 7.97 -2.59
C ASN A 205 12.32 8.94 -3.30
N ARG A 206 13.48 8.44 -3.74
CA ARG A 206 14.41 9.14 -4.61
C ARG A 206 14.65 8.30 -5.86
N TYR A 207 14.54 8.94 -7.02
CA TYR A 207 14.81 8.33 -8.33
C TYR A 207 16.03 9.01 -8.93
N ILE A 208 16.98 8.23 -9.39
CA ILE A 208 18.27 8.70 -9.88
C ILE A 208 18.49 8.08 -11.27
N PRO A 209 18.53 8.90 -12.34
CA PRO A 209 18.89 8.40 -13.66
C PRO A 209 20.34 7.91 -13.66
N MET A 210 20.55 6.69 -14.16
CA MET A 210 21.88 6.06 -14.19
C MET A 210 22.47 6.09 -15.60
N ARG A 211 22.09 5.13 -16.43
CA ARG A 211 22.43 5.11 -17.85
C ARG A 211 21.26 5.62 -18.66
N GLU A 212 21.35 5.62 -19.98
CA GLU A 212 20.35 6.22 -20.90
C GLU A 212 18.90 6.05 -20.45
N ASN A 213 18.50 4.85 -20.03
CA ASN A 213 17.14 4.55 -19.60
C ASN A 213 17.03 3.84 -18.24
N ASP A 214 18.15 3.58 -17.59
CA ASP A 214 18.19 2.90 -16.30
C ASP A 214 17.94 3.87 -15.15
N VAL A 215 17.37 3.34 -14.05
CA VAL A 215 17.03 4.12 -12.87
C VAL A 215 17.49 3.37 -11.61
N LEU A 216 18.11 4.09 -10.68
CA LEU A 216 18.24 3.64 -9.31
C LEU A 216 17.14 4.31 -8.48
N ALA A 217 16.22 3.50 -7.96
CA ALA A 217 15.16 3.95 -7.07
C ALA A 217 15.48 3.56 -5.63
N LEU A 218 15.44 4.54 -4.74
CA LEU A 218 15.66 4.35 -3.29
C LEU A 218 14.38 4.71 -2.54
N ARG A 219 14.05 3.91 -1.55
CA ARG A 219 12.86 4.11 -0.71
C ARG A 219 13.19 4.00 0.76
N GLY A 220 12.63 4.93 1.54
CA GLY A 220 12.50 4.84 2.99
C GLY A 220 11.02 4.97 3.36
N TYR A 221 10.52 4.02 4.14
CA TYR A 221 9.15 4.03 4.66
C TYR A 221 9.21 3.96 6.18
N PHE A 222 8.48 4.85 6.84
CA PHE A 222 8.39 4.92 8.30
C PHE A 222 6.93 5.07 8.70
N ARG A 223 6.52 4.32 9.68
CA ARG A 223 5.18 4.43 10.26
C ARG A 223 5.22 4.20 11.75
N THR A 224 4.45 5.01 12.50
CA THR A 224 4.23 4.79 13.93
C THR A 224 2.78 5.07 14.30
N THR A 225 2.27 4.36 15.28
CA THR A 225 0.90 4.45 15.76
C THR A 225 0.92 4.62 17.27
N GLY A 226 0.26 5.68 17.78
CA GLY A 226 0.13 6.01 19.18
C GLY A 226 -1.30 5.86 19.69
N GLY A 227 -1.50 6.12 20.98
CA GLY A 227 -2.80 6.08 21.62
C GLY A 227 -3.36 4.67 21.84
N ASN A 228 -4.70 4.59 21.93
CA ASN A 228 -5.44 3.33 22.15
C ASN A 228 -5.77 2.64 20.81
N ALA A 229 -4.74 2.41 20.00
CA ALA A 229 -4.85 1.87 18.69
C ALA A 229 -5.28 0.39 18.69
N PRO A 230 -6.40 0.01 18.03
CA PRO A 230 -6.72 -1.38 17.81
C PRO A 230 -5.69 -2.04 16.87
N PHE A 231 -5.58 -3.36 16.96
CA PHE A 231 -4.52 -4.12 16.29
C PHE A 231 -4.49 -3.92 14.77
N PHE A 232 -5.63 -3.65 14.14
CA PHE A 232 -5.75 -3.53 12.68
C PHE A 232 -5.23 -2.19 12.13
N ILE A 233 -5.02 -1.15 12.97
CA ILE A 233 -4.37 0.10 12.55
C ILE A 233 -2.89 0.16 12.93
N LEU A 234 -2.35 -0.82 13.65
CA LEU A 234 -0.92 -0.91 13.94
C LEU A 234 -0.09 -0.97 12.64
N SER A 235 1.17 -0.62 12.75
CA SER A 235 2.12 -0.70 11.64
C SER A 235 2.35 -2.16 11.27
N THR A 236 2.10 -2.51 10.01
CA THR A 236 2.27 -3.86 9.44
C THR A 236 3.38 -3.87 8.42
N PHE A 237 4.21 -4.89 8.46
CA PHE A 237 5.34 -5.07 7.57
C PHE A 237 5.05 -6.14 6.51
N GLY A 238 5.56 -5.96 5.29
CA GLY A 238 5.36 -6.86 4.16
C GLY A 238 4.22 -6.40 3.23
N GLY A 239 4.07 -7.05 2.11
CA GLY A 239 2.96 -6.82 1.18
C GLY A 239 3.30 -5.99 -0.05
N GLY A 240 4.56 -5.75 -0.33
CA GLY A 240 5.00 -5.17 -1.61
C GLY A 240 5.16 -3.66 -1.62
N SER A 241 4.36 -2.92 -0.86
CA SER A 241 4.43 -1.46 -0.84
C SER A 241 5.46 -0.88 0.14
N ASP A 242 5.95 -1.65 1.10
CA ASP A 242 6.99 -1.28 2.06
C ASP A 242 8.30 -2.03 1.79
N LEU A 243 8.32 -3.36 2.00
CA LEU A 243 9.43 -4.24 1.62
C LEU A 243 8.90 -5.56 1.08
N ARG A 244 9.26 -5.92 -0.15
CA ARG A 244 8.92 -7.21 -0.76
C ARG A 244 9.75 -8.33 -0.13
N GLY A 245 9.17 -9.53 0.03
CA GLY A 245 9.82 -10.72 0.59
C GLY A 245 9.15 -11.25 1.85
N TYR A 246 8.06 -10.60 2.29
CA TYR A 246 7.31 -11.00 3.47
C TYR A 246 5.81 -11.01 3.20
N PRO A 247 5.05 -11.98 3.75
CA PRO A 247 3.59 -11.95 3.73
C PRO A 247 3.05 -10.72 4.44
N SER A 248 2.05 -10.06 3.85
CA SER A 248 1.45 -8.86 4.43
C SER A 248 0.92 -9.10 5.83
N GLY A 249 1.30 -8.24 6.79
CA GLY A 249 0.84 -8.29 8.18
C GLY A 249 1.41 -9.43 9.01
N ARG A 250 2.41 -10.17 8.52
CA ARG A 250 3.12 -11.18 9.30
C ARG A 250 3.81 -10.56 10.51
N TYR A 251 4.50 -9.46 10.31
CA TYR A 251 5.12 -8.67 11.36
C TYR A 251 4.32 -7.41 11.60
N ARG A 252 4.02 -7.12 12.87
CA ARG A 252 3.15 -6.02 13.27
C ARG A 252 3.54 -5.47 14.64
N ASP A 253 3.70 -4.15 14.74
CA ASP A 253 3.84 -3.46 16.02
C ASP A 253 3.40 -1.99 15.89
N LYS A 254 3.59 -1.17 16.91
CA LYS A 254 3.27 0.26 16.87
C LYS A 254 4.10 1.02 15.86
N SER A 255 5.38 0.70 15.74
CA SER A 255 6.32 1.37 14.85
C SER A 255 6.93 0.40 13.86
N MET A 256 7.26 0.89 12.67
CA MET A 256 8.01 0.16 11.66
C MET A 256 8.86 1.09 10.82
N TYR A 257 9.92 0.55 10.24
CA TYR A 257 10.59 1.13 9.09
C TYR A 257 10.92 0.07 8.05
N ALA A 258 11.04 0.51 6.79
CA ALA A 258 11.56 -0.30 5.70
C ALA A 258 12.43 0.57 4.79
N LEU A 259 13.61 0.07 4.43
CA LEU A 259 14.54 0.71 3.51
C LEU A 259 14.76 -0.24 2.33
N GLN A 260 14.62 0.25 1.11
CA GLN A 260 14.78 -0.56 -0.10
C GLN A 260 15.50 0.23 -1.20
N GLY A 261 16.40 -0.45 -1.90
CA GLY A 261 16.98 0.01 -3.16
C GLY A 261 16.58 -0.90 -4.29
N GLU A 262 16.26 -0.34 -5.46
CA GLU A 262 15.89 -1.05 -6.67
C GLU A 262 16.61 -0.47 -7.87
N TYR A 263 17.33 -1.32 -8.61
CA TYR A 263 17.88 -0.96 -9.91
C TYR A 263 16.94 -1.43 -11.01
N ARG A 264 16.54 -0.52 -11.88
CA ARG A 264 15.64 -0.72 -13.02
C ARG A 264 16.45 -0.66 -14.29
N TRP A 265 16.60 -1.80 -14.95
CA TRP A 265 17.32 -1.94 -16.20
C TRP A 265 16.35 -1.97 -17.39
N ALA A 266 16.29 -0.89 -18.15
CA ALA A 266 15.46 -0.78 -19.34
C ALA A 266 16.15 -1.43 -20.54
N VAL A 267 15.78 -2.66 -20.86
CA VAL A 267 16.37 -3.41 -21.98
C VAL A 267 15.85 -2.89 -23.32
N ASN A 268 14.59 -2.51 -23.38
CA ASN A 268 13.92 -1.88 -24.53
C ASN A 268 12.63 -1.18 -24.10
N ASP A 269 11.89 -0.62 -25.05
CA ASP A 269 10.65 0.14 -24.77
C ASP A 269 9.53 -0.68 -24.15
N LYS A 270 9.63 -2.01 -24.15
CA LYS A 270 8.60 -2.92 -23.60
C LYS A 270 9.02 -3.62 -22.33
N TRP A 271 10.31 -3.86 -22.13
CA TRP A 271 10.80 -4.69 -21.04
C TRP A 271 11.79 -3.93 -20.15
N ILE A 272 11.49 -3.93 -18.85
CA ILE A 272 12.37 -3.46 -17.78
C ILE A 272 12.57 -4.61 -16.81
N PHE A 273 13.81 -4.95 -16.50
CA PHE A 273 14.14 -5.89 -15.44
C PHE A 273 14.59 -5.15 -14.19
N THR A 274 14.28 -5.70 -13.02
CA THR A 274 14.63 -5.08 -11.76
C THR A 274 15.41 -6.03 -10.87
N GLY A 275 16.35 -5.48 -10.11
CA GLY A 275 16.98 -6.14 -8.99
C GLY A 275 16.86 -5.24 -7.76
N PHE A 276 16.46 -5.80 -6.62
CA PHE A 276 16.23 -5.02 -5.42
C PHE A 276 16.68 -5.73 -4.16
N ALA A 277 17.05 -4.94 -3.17
CA ALA A 277 17.35 -5.40 -1.83
C ALA A 277 16.95 -4.35 -0.80
N GLY A 278 16.69 -4.79 0.41
CA GLY A 278 16.31 -3.93 1.49
C GLY A 278 16.23 -4.63 2.83
N PHE A 279 15.87 -3.88 3.84
CA PHE A 279 15.62 -4.39 5.18
C PHE A 279 14.67 -3.46 5.94
N GLY A 280 14.11 -3.97 7.02
CA GLY A 280 13.26 -3.21 7.90
C GLY A 280 13.08 -3.90 9.24
N GLU A 281 12.22 -3.35 10.07
CA GLU A 281 11.94 -3.85 11.42
C GLU A 281 10.59 -3.34 11.91
N VAL A 282 9.98 -4.07 12.83
CA VAL A 282 8.83 -3.62 13.63
C VAL A 282 9.25 -3.55 15.10
N ALA A 283 8.77 -2.53 15.83
CA ALA A 283 9.11 -2.31 17.23
C ALA A 283 7.95 -1.63 17.98
N PRO A 284 7.91 -1.73 19.35
CA PRO A 284 6.93 -1.04 20.17
C PRO A 284 6.97 0.48 20.04
N ASP A 285 8.16 1.04 19.79
CA ASP A 285 8.42 2.46 19.59
C ASP A 285 9.73 2.67 18.84
N PHE A 286 10.04 3.93 18.46
CA PHE A 286 11.28 4.25 17.73
C PHE A 286 12.57 4.01 18.50
N GLY A 287 12.54 4.03 19.84
CA GLY A 287 13.71 3.77 20.67
C GLY A 287 14.07 2.30 20.78
N SER A 288 13.18 1.43 20.38
CA SER A 288 13.28 -0.03 20.51
C SER A 288 13.74 -0.74 19.23
N PHE A 289 14.06 0.00 18.17
CA PHE A 289 14.68 -0.58 16.97
C PHE A 289 16.10 -1.06 17.24
N GLY A 290 16.55 -2.09 16.49
CA GLY A 290 17.91 -2.65 16.56
C GLY A 290 17.96 -4.10 17.05
N GLY A 291 16.82 -4.79 17.09
CA GLY A 291 16.69 -6.18 17.55
C GLY A 291 16.62 -7.19 16.40
N ASP A 292 15.55 -7.15 15.64
CA ASP A 292 15.18 -8.20 14.65
C ASP A 292 15.07 -7.63 13.23
N TYR A 293 16.19 -7.50 12.56
CA TYR A 293 16.22 -7.07 11.17
C TYR A 293 15.53 -8.09 10.24
N LEU A 294 14.73 -7.59 9.35
CA LEU A 294 13.99 -8.33 8.32
C LEU A 294 14.60 -8.03 6.94
N PRO A 295 15.68 -8.71 6.53
CA PRO A 295 16.30 -8.50 5.23
C PRO A 295 15.49 -9.16 4.13
N ALA A 296 15.49 -8.55 2.93
CA ALA A 296 14.92 -9.15 1.74
C ALA A 296 15.69 -8.72 0.49
N ALA A 297 15.67 -9.58 -0.52
CA ALA A 297 16.20 -9.30 -1.84
C ALA A 297 15.38 -10.02 -2.90
N GLY A 298 15.41 -9.52 -4.12
CA GLY A 298 14.66 -10.12 -5.20
C GLY A 298 14.97 -9.55 -6.57
N VAL A 299 14.26 -10.11 -7.55
CA VAL A 299 14.32 -9.68 -8.94
C VAL A 299 12.92 -9.56 -9.51
N GLY A 300 12.77 -8.80 -10.57
CA GLY A 300 11.47 -8.62 -11.21
C GLY A 300 11.56 -8.25 -12.67
N ALA A 301 10.39 -8.22 -13.30
CA ALA A 301 10.22 -7.79 -14.67
C ALA A 301 8.98 -6.90 -14.81
N ARG A 302 9.06 -5.95 -15.74
CA ARG A 302 7.97 -5.06 -16.12
C ARG A 302 7.72 -5.23 -17.60
N PHE A 303 6.45 -5.36 -17.95
CA PHE A 303 6.01 -5.38 -19.36
C PHE A 303 5.10 -4.20 -19.62
N VAL A 304 5.57 -3.24 -20.42
CA VAL A 304 4.84 -2.01 -20.75
C VAL A 304 3.70 -2.34 -21.71
N VAL A 305 2.47 -2.21 -21.21
CA VAL A 305 1.22 -2.47 -21.96
C VAL A 305 0.67 -1.24 -22.64
N SER A 306 0.96 -0.04 -22.12
CA SER A 306 0.59 1.23 -22.72
C SER A 306 1.79 2.18 -22.69
N GLN A 307 2.31 2.50 -23.89
CA GLN A 307 3.37 3.52 -24.06
C GLN A 307 2.82 4.92 -23.78
N LYS A 308 1.60 5.21 -24.25
CA LYS A 308 0.93 6.51 -24.11
C LYS A 308 0.76 6.89 -22.63
N HIS A 309 0.27 5.97 -21.82
CA HIS A 309 -0.01 6.21 -20.40
C HIS A 309 1.09 5.67 -19.49
N ARG A 310 2.14 5.10 -20.06
CA ARG A 310 3.26 4.46 -19.35
C ARG A 310 2.75 3.49 -18.27
N VAL A 311 1.88 2.56 -18.67
CA VAL A 311 1.36 1.51 -17.78
C VAL A 311 2.08 0.21 -18.07
N ALA A 312 2.61 -0.45 -17.05
CA ALA A 312 3.24 -1.77 -17.17
C ALA A 312 2.60 -2.77 -16.21
N LEU A 313 2.61 -4.03 -16.60
CA LEU A 313 2.40 -5.15 -15.71
C LEU A 313 3.73 -5.49 -15.03
N SER A 314 3.70 -5.72 -13.74
CA SER A 314 4.87 -6.06 -12.94
C SER A 314 4.77 -7.47 -12.37
N PHE A 315 5.92 -8.15 -12.32
CA PHE A 315 6.10 -9.41 -11.64
C PHE A 315 7.42 -9.39 -10.88
N ASP A 316 7.37 -9.68 -9.57
CA ASP A 316 8.55 -9.76 -8.72
C ASP A 316 8.59 -11.08 -7.96
N ILE A 317 9.80 -11.59 -7.75
CA ILE A 317 10.11 -12.71 -6.86
C ILE A 317 11.06 -12.18 -5.80
N ALA A 318 10.71 -12.32 -4.55
CA ALA A 318 11.52 -11.82 -3.43
C ALA A 318 11.71 -12.91 -2.37
N GLN A 319 12.91 -12.99 -1.82
CA GLN A 319 13.28 -13.84 -0.73
C GLN A 319 13.43 -13.00 0.55
N GLY A 320 12.66 -13.34 1.56
CA GLY A 320 12.81 -12.84 2.93
C GLY A 320 13.24 -13.93 3.90
N LYS A 321 13.22 -13.63 5.19
CA LYS A 321 13.58 -14.57 6.28
C LYS A 321 12.62 -15.78 6.35
N ASP A 322 11.33 -15.56 6.02
CA ASP A 322 10.29 -16.58 6.15
C ASP A 322 10.06 -17.41 4.87
N GLY A 323 10.68 -17.06 3.77
CA GLY A 323 10.52 -17.76 2.50
C GLY A 323 10.48 -16.85 1.28
N THR A 324 9.97 -17.41 0.18
CA THR A 324 9.88 -16.72 -1.11
C THR A 324 8.45 -16.23 -1.35
N GLU A 325 8.32 -14.96 -1.73
CA GLU A 325 7.06 -14.33 -2.07
C GLU A 325 7.03 -13.91 -3.55
N TYR A 326 5.83 -13.93 -4.11
CA TYR A 326 5.55 -13.58 -5.51
C TYR A 326 4.59 -12.41 -5.55
N TYR A 327 4.94 -11.38 -6.32
CA TYR A 327 4.13 -10.16 -6.44
C TYR A 327 3.77 -9.92 -7.90
N PHE A 328 2.50 -9.66 -8.14
CA PHE A 328 1.97 -9.22 -9.43
C PHE A 328 1.31 -7.87 -9.23
N GLY A 329 1.49 -6.97 -10.17
CA GLY A 329 0.96 -5.63 -10.03
C GLY A 329 0.85 -4.86 -11.34
N VAL A 330 0.48 -3.61 -11.21
CA VAL A 330 0.46 -2.63 -12.29
C VAL A 330 1.34 -1.45 -11.87
N GLY A 331 2.27 -1.06 -12.72
CA GLY A 331 3.24 0.00 -12.46
C GLY A 331 4.50 -0.51 -11.77
N GLU A 332 5.24 0.44 -11.21
CA GLU A 332 6.43 0.17 -10.42
C GLU A 332 6.08 -0.11 -8.96
N ALA A 333 6.99 -0.70 -8.20
CA ALA A 333 6.75 -1.04 -6.80
C ALA A 333 6.66 0.21 -5.90
N PHE A 334 7.32 1.31 -6.29
CA PHE A 334 7.28 2.62 -5.62
C PHE A 334 7.83 3.72 -6.52
#